data_eb21cc5247347fb32a3e7ae05aeff9c2
#
_entry.id   eb21cc5247347fb32a3e7ae05aeff9c2
#
_cell.length_a   1.000
_cell.length_b   1.000
_cell.length_c   1.000
_cell.angle_alpha   90.00
_cell.angle_beta   90.00
_cell.angle_gamma   90.00
#
_symmetry.space_group_name_H-M   'P 1'
#
loop_
_entity.id
_entity.type
_entity.pdbx_description
1 polymer ?
#
loop_
_entity_poly.entity_id
_entity_poly.type
_entity_poly.pdbx_seq_one_letter_code
_entity_poly.pdbx_strand_id
1 'polypeptide(L)'
;MRAAEVAPLQIAMFCNPRFDHGPADWHRDITSCREGPLEGLFTDFIANPPAYVQWNIALFDDDVLWLLPGSHRRFNTDAENKQLSISENKPLDGGIPIELKAGDGVVYMNTILHWASNYSTKLRRTLQFVYRAFGNGILPHVHWYTWQPEVIDRLPATLAARFEHFLELKQHERDLMEQIFRAIINKDKEMFHKNLATLHSGQEGRMTCLVLLSKQAWKLRLHPNDPMRDRFTERERELLWQRFVHLDGLLQTHSPQLVPGFQNKEPTRYIFNEMPDFDVNDFVASWDS
;
A
#
# COMPACT_ATOMS: atom_id res chain seq x y z
N MET A 1 9.05 -10.31 -14.75
CA MET A 1 8.51 -8.98 -15.09
C MET A 1 8.91 -8.63 -16.51
N ARG A 2 7.99 -8.14 -17.33
CA ARG A 2 8.34 -7.58 -18.66
C ARG A 2 8.97 -6.21 -18.44
N ALA A 3 10.13 -5.96 -19.01
CA ALA A 3 10.90 -4.73 -18.76
C ALA A 3 10.12 -3.43 -19.09
N ALA A 4 9.19 -3.50 -20.04
CA ALA A 4 8.36 -2.35 -20.44
C ALA A 4 7.27 -1.95 -19.42
N GLU A 5 6.94 -2.84 -18.48
CA GLU A 5 5.88 -2.65 -17.51
C GLU A 5 6.41 -2.32 -16.10
N VAL A 6 7.73 -2.20 -15.97
CA VAL A 6 8.40 -1.93 -14.69
C VAL A 6 8.90 -0.50 -14.64
N ALA A 7 8.51 0.21 -13.62
CA ALA A 7 8.94 1.59 -13.41
C ALA A 7 9.42 1.85 -11.98
N PRO A 8 10.34 2.80 -11.78
CA PRO A 8 10.75 3.23 -10.46
C PRO A 8 9.60 3.97 -9.77
N LEU A 9 9.15 3.43 -8.65
CA LEU A 9 8.08 4.05 -7.86
C LEU A 9 8.62 5.09 -6.88
N GLN A 10 9.75 4.77 -6.25
CA GLN A 10 10.33 5.60 -5.20
C GLN A 10 11.85 5.45 -5.17
N ILE A 11 12.53 6.54 -4.89
CA ILE A 11 13.94 6.57 -4.48
C ILE A 11 13.98 7.38 -3.19
N ALA A 12 14.53 6.81 -2.13
CA ALA A 12 14.69 7.47 -0.85
C ALA A 12 16.09 7.21 -0.28
N MET A 13 16.53 8.09 0.60
CA MET A 13 17.71 7.87 1.40
C MET A 13 17.33 7.84 2.88
N PHE A 14 17.52 6.72 3.53
CA PHE A 14 17.37 6.61 4.97
C PHE A 14 18.65 7.12 5.64
N CYS A 15 18.44 8.01 6.58
CA CYS A 15 19.52 8.64 7.34
C CYS A 15 19.26 8.49 8.84
N ASN A 16 20.28 8.76 9.66
CA ASN A 16 20.05 8.96 11.07
C ASN A 16 19.05 10.09 11.25
N PRO A 17 18.00 9.93 12.04
CA PRO A 17 17.05 10.98 12.29
C PRO A 17 17.73 12.13 13.07
N ARG A 18 17.28 13.34 12.84
CA ARG A 18 17.72 14.51 13.62
C ARG A 18 17.21 14.44 15.05
N PHE A 19 16.03 13.87 15.21
CA PHE A 19 15.39 13.60 16.49
C PHE A 19 15.11 12.09 16.58
N ASP A 20 15.24 11.52 17.76
CA ASP A 20 14.87 10.13 17.97
C ASP A 20 13.35 10.00 17.86
N HIS A 21 12.90 9.24 16.89
CA HIS A 21 11.49 8.89 16.69
C HIS A 21 11.17 7.48 17.18
N GLY A 22 12.17 6.81 17.78
CA GLY A 22 12.07 5.41 18.13
C GLY A 22 12.14 4.47 16.91
N PRO A 23 12.06 3.16 17.14
CA PRO A 23 11.98 2.17 16.07
C PRO A 23 10.68 2.32 15.29
N ALA A 24 10.71 1.92 14.01
CA ALA A 24 9.48 1.75 13.25
C ALA A 24 8.73 0.51 13.75
N ASP A 25 7.42 0.46 13.53
CA ASP A 25 6.64 -0.75 13.81
C ASP A 25 6.95 -1.85 12.80
N TRP A 26 6.79 -3.11 13.20
CA TRP A 26 6.73 -4.21 12.25
C TRP A 26 5.58 -3.98 11.26
N HIS A 27 5.85 -4.09 9.98
CA HIS A 27 4.86 -3.82 8.93
C HIS A 27 5.19 -4.55 7.62
N ARG A 28 4.25 -4.47 6.71
CA ARG A 28 4.42 -4.79 5.29
C ARG A 28 4.25 -3.50 4.52
N ASP A 29 5.05 -3.27 3.48
CA ASP A 29 4.99 -2.02 2.69
C ASP A 29 3.90 -2.04 1.62
N ILE A 30 2.82 -2.69 1.88
CA ILE A 30 1.61 -2.56 1.10
C ILE A 30 0.67 -1.69 1.90
N THR A 31 0.16 -0.65 1.31
CA THR A 31 -0.75 0.30 1.97
C THR A 31 -1.91 -0.41 2.67
N SER A 32 -2.42 -1.48 2.06
CA SER A 32 -3.45 -2.34 2.63
C SER A 32 -3.00 -3.19 3.82
N CYS A 33 -1.70 -3.45 4.00
CA CYS A 33 -1.24 -4.38 5.03
C CYS A 33 -1.24 -3.82 6.43
N ARG A 34 -1.12 -2.51 6.55
CA ARG A 34 -1.35 -1.82 7.84
C ARG A 34 -2.79 -1.36 7.98
N GLU A 35 -3.55 -1.43 6.93
CA GLU A 35 -4.79 -0.70 6.74
C GLU A 35 -5.87 -1.52 6.04
N GLY A 36 -5.68 -2.83 5.93
CA GLY A 36 -6.64 -3.71 5.29
C GLY A 36 -6.32 -5.20 5.46
N PRO A 37 -7.27 -6.05 5.12
CA PRO A 37 -7.12 -7.49 5.23
C PRO A 37 -6.11 -8.05 4.22
N LEU A 38 -5.46 -9.15 4.58
CA LEU A 38 -4.45 -9.79 3.77
C LEU A 38 -5.01 -10.82 2.79
N GLU A 39 -6.20 -11.34 3.02
CA GLU A 39 -6.75 -12.50 2.32
C GLU A 39 -6.72 -12.35 0.80
N GLY A 40 -7.42 -11.38 0.25
CA GLY A 40 -7.46 -11.18 -1.21
C GLY A 40 -6.11 -10.84 -1.81
N LEU A 41 -5.26 -10.16 -1.03
CA LEU A 41 -3.92 -9.80 -1.46
C LEU A 41 -3.02 -11.04 -1.61
N PHE A 42 -3.00 -11.92 -0.61
CA PHE A 42 -2.13 -13.10 -0.64
C PHE A 42 -2.58 -14.13 -1.66
N THR A 43 -3.88 -14.33 -1.83
CA THR A 43 -4.41 -15.22 -2.89
C THR A 43 -3.91 -14.76 -4.25
N ASP A 44 -3.93 -13.47 -4.50
CA ASP A 44 -3.47 -12.89 -5.73
C ASP A 44 -1.94 -12.98 -5.91
N PHE A 45 -1.17 -12.76 -4.86
CA PHE A 45 0.28 -12.89 -4.88
C PHE A 45 0.77 -14.32 -5.08
N ILE A 46 0.04 -15.30 -4.59
CA ILE A 46 0.37 -16.72 -4.81
C ILE A 46 0.13 -17.08 -6.27
N ALA A 47 -0.94 -16.54 -6.88
CA ALA A 47 -1.31 -16.81 -8.26
C ALA A 47 -0.45 -16.04 -9.29
N ASN A 48 0.06 -14.88 -8.93
CA ASN A 48 0.76 -13.98 -9.84
C ASN A 48 2.21 -13.70 -9.42
N PRO A 49 3.11 -13.40 -10.37
CA PRO A 49 4.49 -13.03 -10.03
C PRO A 49 4.53 -11.70 -9.26
N PRO A 50 5.58 -11.50 -8.45
CA PRO A 50 5.73 -10.26 -7.69
C PRO A 50 5.81 -9.06 -8.64
N ALA A 51 4.96 -8.09 -8.39
CA ALA A 51 4.91 -6.86 -9.16
C ALA A 51 5.49 -5.66 -8.39
N TYR A 52 6.14 -5.92 -7.26
CA TYR A 52 6.75 -4.91 -6.42
C TYR A 52 7.97 -5.48 -5.72
N VAL A 53 9.09 -4.81 -5.84
CA VAL A 53 10.34 -5.15 -5.14
C VAL A 53 10.99 -3.91 -4.57
N GLN A 54 11.60 -4.09 -3.42
CA GLN A 54 12.38 -3.06 -2.73
C GLN A 54 13.85 -3.48 -2.64
N TRP A 55 14.70 -2.49 -2.75
CA TRP A 55 16.15 -2.61 -2.62
C TRP A 55 16.61 -1.65 -1.54
N ASN A 56 17.36 -2.14 -0.59
CA ASN A 56 18.11 -1.30 0.33
C ASN A 56 19.59 -1.53 0.10
N ILE A 57 20.31 -0.46 -0.24
CA ILE A 57 21.76 -0.47 -0.50
C ILE A 57 22.43 0.40 0.56
N ALA A 58 23.27 -0.20 1.37
CA ALA A 58 23.98 0.48 2.44
C ALA A 58 25.20 1.25 1.92
N LEU A 59 25.25 2.56 2.16
CA LEU A 59 26.43 3.38 1.87
C LEU A 59 27.44 3.38 3.03
N PHE A 60 27.02 2.99 4.21
CA PHE A 60 27.78 2.72 5.41
C PHE A 60 27.24 1.45 6.06
N ASP A 61 27.99 0.82 6.93
CA ASP A 61 27.53 -0.37 7.65
C ASP A 61 26.17 -0.11 8.31
N ASP A 62 25.18 -0.94 8.03
CA ASP A 62 23.77 -0.81 8.47
C ASP A 62 23.27 -2.14 9.04
N ASP A 63 22.71 -2.11 10.25
CA ASP A 63 22.17 -3.26 10.97
C ASP A 63 20.73 -3.00 11.50
N VAL A 64 20.11 -1.98 10.99
CA VAL A 64 18.78 -1.50 11.48
C VAL A 64 17.62 -2.33 10.94
N LEU A 65 17.74 -2.86 9.72
CA LEU A 65 16.66 -3.61 9.07
C LEU A 65 16.56 -5.03 9.65
N TRP A 66 15.34 -5.42 9.98
CA TRP A 66 14.99 -6.80 10.33
C TRP A 66 13.95 -7.32 9.35
N LEU A 67 14.06 -8.56 8.97
CA LEU A 67 13.10 -9.26 8.12
C LEU A 67 12.60 -10.53 8.81
N LEU A 68 11.34 -10.88 8.55
CA LEU A 68 10.81 -12.18 8.92
C LEU A 68 10.74 -13.08 7.68
N PRO A 69 11.74 -13.96 7.47
CA PRO A 69 11.83 -14.80 6.28
C PRO A 69 10.58 -15.66 6.09
N GLY A 70 10.10 -15.79 4.85
CA GLY A 70 8.92 -16.59 4.50
C GLY A 70 7.58 -15.89 4.74
N SER A 71 7.51 -14.82 5.52
CA SER A 71 6.26 -14.11 5.82
C SER A 71 5.58 -13.51 4.58
N HIS A 72 6.34 -13.27 3.50
CA HIS A 72 5.82 -12.75 2.23
C HIS A 72 4.92 -13.73 1.46
N ARG A 73 4.78 -14.96 1.92
CA ARG A 73 4.01 -16.02 1.25
C ARG A 73 2.92 -16.63 2.14
N ARG A 74 2.64 -16.03 3.26
CA ARG A 74 1.66 -16.53 4.22
C ARG A 74 0.99 -15.41 4.99
N PHE A 75 -0.16 -15.70 5.54
CA PHE A 75 -0.83 -14.84 6.51
C PHE A 75 0.00 -14.66 7.79
N ASN A 76 -0.38 -13.68 8.58
CA ASN A 76 0.16 -13.53 9.92
C ASN A 76 -0.28 -14.68 10.81
N THR A 77 0.59 -15.09 11.71
CA THR A 77 0.20 -15.95 12.83
C THR A 77 -0.55 -15.14 13.89
N ASP A 78 -1.25 -15.81 14.80
CA ASP A 78 -1.93 -15.15 15.93
C ASP A 78 -0.93 -14.39 16.81
N ALA A 79 0.28 -14.95 17.01
CA ALA A 79 1.33 -14.29 17.76
C ALA A 79 1.84 -13.02 17.06
N GLU A 80 2.00 -13.05 15.74
CA GLU A 80 2.35 -11.89 14.94
C GLU A 80 1.25 -10.83 14.98
N ASN A 81 -0.01 -11.21 14.77
CA ASN A 81 -1.15 -10.29 14.89
C ASN A 81 -1.22 -9.65 16.27
N LYS A 82 -1.01 -10.44 17.32
CA LYS A 82 -0.98 -9.91 18.69
C LYS A 82 0.14 -8.90 18.87
N GLN A 83 1.35 -9.19 18.42
CA GLN A 83 2.47 -8.27 18.55
C GLN A 83 2.28 -7.01 17.71
N LEU A 84 1.78 -7.15 16.48
CA LEU A 84 1.47 -6.02 15.60
C LEU A 84 0.39 -5.11 16.22
N SER A 85 -0.60 -5.68 16.92
CA SER A 85 -1.69 -4.92 17.54
C SER A 85 -1.25 -4.07 18.73
N ILE A 86 -0.29 -4.52 19.50
CA ILE A 86 0.22 -3.80 20.67
C ILE A 86 1.40 -2.89 20.34
N SER A 87 1.85 -2.89 19.09
CA SER A 87 3.01 -2.11 18.62
C SER A 87 4.27 -2.29 19.48
N GLU A 88 4.47 -3.50 20.01
CA GLU A 88 5.70 -3.80 20.73
C GLU A 88 6.89 -3.79 19.78
N ASN A 89 7.81 -2.87 20.02
CA ASN A 89 9.06 -2.73 19.27
C ASN A 89 10.09 -3.79 19.70
N LYS A 90 9.72 -5.05 19.53
CA LYS A 90 10.55 -6.22 19.82
C LYS A 90 10.71 -7.08 18.57
N PRO A 91 11.81 -7.82 18.44
CA PRO A 91 11.91 -8.82 17.40
C PRO A 91 10.73 -9.78 17.42
N LEU A 92 10.16 -10.06 16.24
CA LEU A 92 9.23 -11.17 16.06
C LEU A 92 9.98 -12.49 16.12
N ASP A 93 9.30 -13.55 16.59
CA ASP A 93 9.89 -14.89 16.57
C ASP A 93 10.23 -15.30 15.14
N GLY A 94 11.46 -15.77 14.94
CA GLY A 94 12.01 -16.06 13.61
C GLY A 94 12.45 -14.83 12.80
N GLY A 95 12.31 -13.63 13.32
CA GLY A 95 12.86 -12.42 12.70
C GLY A 95 14.39 -12.41 12.78
N ILE A 96 15.04 -11.99 11.70
CA ILE A 96 16.49 -11.91 11.60
C ILE A 96 16.97 -10.49 11.31
N PRO A 97 18.04 -10.03 11.96
CA PRO A 97 18.68 -8.78 11.57
C PRO A 97 19.38 -8.94 10.22
N ILE A 98 19.38 -7.88 9.44
CA ILE A 98 20.08 -7.82 8.16
C ILE A 98 21.30 -6.93 8.35
N GLU A 99 22.46 -7.56 8.46
CA GLU A 99 23.74 -6.88 8.61
C GLU A 99 24.34 -6.61 7.22
N LEU A 100 24.38 -5.34 6.84
CA LEU A 100 24.93 -4.88 5.56
C LEU A 100 26.25 -4.15 5.81
N LYS A 101 27.28 -4.51 5.05
CA LYS A 101 28.47 -3.69 4.93
C LYS A 101 28.28 -2.59 3.90
N ALA A 102 29.08 -1.53 3.97
CA ALA A 102 29.07 -0.49 2.95
C ALA A 102 29.24 -1.10 1.56
N GLY A 103 28.29 -0.85 0.67
CA GLY A 103 28.20 -1.42 -0.68
C GLY A 103 27.34 -2.67 -0.79
N ASP A 104 26.97 -3.30 0.31
CA ASP A 104 26.03 -4.43 0.29
C ASP A 104 24.60 -3.94 0.07
N GLY A 105 23.75 -4.85 -0.40
CA GLY A 105 22.34 -4.60 -0.56
C GLY A 105 21.48 -5.81 -0.27
N VAL A 106 20.23 -5.55 0.10
CA VAL A 106 19.18 -6.56 0.25
C VAL A 106 18.01 -6.24 -0.66
N VAL A 107 17.46 -7.28 -1.28
CA VAL A 107 16.26 -7.21 -2.12
C VAL A 107 15.16 -8.01 -1.45
N TYR A 108 14.00 -7.41 -1.32
CA TYR A 108 12.86 -8.07 -0.71
C TYR A 108 11.53 -7.58 -1.32
N MET A 109 10.49 -8.37 -1.09
CA MET A 109 9.15 -8.03 -1.50
C MET A 109 8.47 -7.17 -0.43
N ASN A 110 7.62 -6.26 -0.87
CA ASN A 110 6.82 -5.41 0.01
C ASN A 110 5.89 -6.18 0.98
N THR A 111 5.55 -7.44 0.64
CA THR A 111 4.72 -8.31 1.47
C THR A 111 5.46 -8.96 2.64
N ILE A 112 6.79 -8.90 2.70
CA ILE A 112 7.51 -9.44 3.84
C ILE A 112 7.29 -8.57 5.09
N LEU A 113 7.06 -9.20 6.23
CA LEU A 113 7.12 -8.49 7.50
C LEU A 113 8.54 -8.02 7.75
N HIS A 114 8.67 -6.73 7.97
CA HIS A 114 9.95 -6.10 8.24
C HIS A 114 9.83 -4.96 9.25
N TRP A 115 10.95 -4.59 9.79
CA TRP A 115 11.05 -3.65 10.87
C TRP A 115 12.37 -2.90 10.81
N ALA A 116 12.35 -1.62 11.07
CA ALA A 116 13.55 -0.87 11.40
C ALA A 116 13.68 -0.83 12.91
N SER A 117 14.64 -1.56 13.44
CA SER A 117 14.96 -1.60 14.87
C SER A 117 15.42 -0.22 15.38
N ASN A 118 16.06 -0.14 16.50
CA ASN A 118 16.60 1.14 16.95
C ASN A 118 17.51 1.75 15.87
N TYR A 119 17.39 3.05 15.69
CA TYR A 119 18.31 3.77 14.83
C TYR A 119 19.72 3.61 15.36
N SER A 120 20.61 3.21 14.47
CA SER A 120 22.01 3.04 14.82
C SER A 120 22.60 4.37 15.30
N THR A 121 23.45 4.30 16.33
CA THR A 121 24.31 5.43 16.72
C THR A 121 25.42 5.69 15.70
N LYS A 122 25.64 4.75 14.77
CA LYS A 122 26.56 4.86 13.65
C LYS A 122 25.98 5.73 12.56
N LEU A 123 26.82 6.30 11.71
CA LEU A 123 26.37 7.04 10.54
C LEU A 123 25.61 6.10 9.59
N ARG A 124 24.34 6.35 9.41
CA ARG A 124 23.47 5.61 8.52
C ARG A 124 23.17 6.40 7.26
N ARG A 125 23.41 5.79 6.11
CA ARG A 125 22.96 6.22 4.79
C ARG A 125 22.62 4.98 3.98
N THR A 126 21.36 4.73 3.77
CA THR A 126 20.87 3.57 3.02
C THR A 126 19.97 4.06 1.91
N LEU A 127 20.32 3.74 0.67
CA LEU A 127 19.49 4.05 -0.49
C LEU A 127 18.40 3.00 -0.60
N GLN A 128 17.15 3.43 -0.64
CA GLN A 128 16.00 2.59 -0.93
C GLN A 128 15.51 2.87 -2.34
N PHE A 129 15.41 1.81 -3.12
CA PHE A 129 14.78 1.84 -4.44
C PHE A 129 13.56 0.95 -4.42
N VAL A 130 12.48 1.46 -4.98
CA VAL A 130 11.24 0.71 -5.10
C VAL A 130 10.86 0.66 -6.56
N TYR A 131 10.65 -0.55 -7.06
CA TYR A 131 10.19 -0.79 -8.42
C TYR A 131 8.84 -1.48 -8.40
N ARG A 132 7.98 -1.04 -9.30
CA ARG A 132 6.64 -1.58 -9.49
C ARG A 132 6.45 -2.02 -10.94
N ALA A 133 5.79 -3.17 -11.12
CA ALA A 133 5.17 -3.53 -12.39
C ALA A 133 3.71 -3.07 -12.40
N PHE A 134 3.24 -2.65 -13.56
CA PHE A 134 1.86 -2.24 -13.79
C PHE A 134 1.12 -3.31 -14.58
N GLY A 135 -0.21 -3.40 -14.43
CA GLY A 135 -1.05 -4.33 -15.16
C GLY A 135 -1.02 -5.79 -14.68
N ASN A 136 -0.41 -6.10 -13.55
CA ASN A 136 -0.25 -7.47 -13.05
C ASN A 136 -1.06 -7.76 -11.77
N GLY A 137 -2.27 -7.26 -11.67
CA GLY A 137 -3.16 -7.63 -10.57
C GLY A 137 -2.75 -7.04 -9.21
N ILE A 138 -1.82 -6.13 -9.15
CA ILE A 138 -1.45 -5.47 -7.91
C ILE A 138 -2.31 -4.25 -7.69
N LEU A 139 -2.69 -4.16 -6.43
CA LEU A 139 -3.34 -3.02 -5.86
C LEU A 139 -2.66 -1.73 -6.30
N PRO A 140 -3.39 -0.75 -6.79
CA PRO A 140 -2.82 0.53 -7.10
C PRO A 140 -2.19 1.07 -5.81
N HIS A 141 -0.91 1.34 -5.87
CA HIS A 141 -0.29 2.14 -4.84
C HIS A 141 -0.89 3.53 -4.94
N VAL A 142 -1.80 3.81 -4.06
CA VAL A 142 -2.44 5.14 -3.95
C VAL A 142 -1.45 6.17 -3.39
N HIS A 143 -0.17 5.94 -3.55
CA HIS A 143 0.84 6.92 -3.22
C HIS A 143 1.03 7.85 -4.39
N TRP A 144 0.72 9.10 -4.16
CA TRP A 144 0.79 10.18 -5.11
C TRP A 144 2.21 10.75 -5.23
N TYR A 145 3.23 9.94 -5.02
CA TYR A 145 4.57 10.35 -5.37
C TYR A 145 4.61 10.70 -6.84
N THR A 146 5.10 11.86 -7.13
CA THR A 146 5.35 12.28 -8.49
C THR A 146 6.80 12.69 -8.60
N TRP A 147 7.39 12.38 -9.73
CA TRP A 147 8.72 12.85 -10.05
C TRP A 147 8.60 14.29 -10.53
N GLN A 148 9.45 15.17 -9.99
CA GLN A 148 9.49 16.55 -10.44
C GLN A 148 10.10 16.60 -11.84
N PRO A 149 9.55 17.41 -12.79
CA PRO A 149 10.09 17.53 -14.14
C PRO A 149 11.58 17.87 -14.15
N GLU A 150 12.01 18.74 -13.25
CA GLU A 150 13.41 19.19 -13.15
C GLU A 150 14.37 18.07 -12.73
N VAL A 151 13.88 17.01 -12.12
CA VAL A 151 14.64 15.80 -11.81
C VAL A 151 14.77 14.96 -13.07
N ILE A 152 13.67 14.77 -13.80
CA ILE A 152 13.63 13.98 -15.04
C ILE A 152 14.53 14.60 -16.10
N ASP A 153 14.48 15.91 -16.28
CA ASP A 153 15.29 16.66 -17.26
C ASP A 153 16.80 16.54 -17.06
N ARG A 154 17.23 16.15 -15.86
CA ARG A 154 18.66 15.94 -15.53
C ARG A 154 19.12 14.50 -15.74
N LEU A 155 18.21 13.59 -16.02
CA LEU A 155 18.54 12.19 -16.22
C LEU A 155 19.06 11.92 -17.64
N PRO A 156 19.93 10.92 -17.83
CA PRO A 156 20.20 10.40 -19.17
C PRO A 156 18.90 9.99 -19.86
N ALA A 157 18.78 10.23 -21.16
CA ALA A 157 17.55 10.03 -21.93
C ALA A 157 16.91 8.64 -21.74
N THR A 158 17.73 7.59 -21.62
CA THR A 158 17.24 6.21 -21.38
C THR A 158 16.61 6.02 -20.01
N LEU A 159 17.00 6.81 -19.00
CA LEU A 159 16.39 6.82 -17.70
C LEU A 159 15.18 7.75 -17.68
N ALA A 160 15.29 8.95 -18.24
CA ALA A 160 14.17 9.89 -18.33
C ALA A 160 12.92 9.23 -18.92
N ALA A 161 13.05 8.52 -20.04
CA ALA A 161 11.95 7.80 -20.67
C ALA A 161 11.24 6.78 -19.74
N ARG A 162 11.95 6.18 -18.78
CA ARG A 162 11.34 5.25 -17.81
C ARG A 162 10.51 6.00 -16.75
N PHE A 163 10.97 7.17 -16.33
CA PHE A 163 10.24 8.00 -15.38
C PHE A 163 9.01 8.65 -16.03
N GLU A 164 9.13 9.08 -17.28
CA GLU A 164 8.01 9.57 -18.09
C GLU A 164 6.94 8.48 -18.25
N HIS A 165 7.34 7.28 -18.63
CA HIS A 165 6.43 6.14 -18.74
C HIS A 165 5.74 5.82 -17.40
N PHE A 166 6.45 5.93 -16.28
CA PHE A 166 5.84 5.80 -14.96
C PHE A 166 4.74 6.86 -14.72
N LEU A 167 4.97 8.10 -15.12
CA LEU A 167 3.98 9.16 -14.97
C LEU A 167 2.73 8.91 -15.81
N GLU A 168 2.89 8.39 -17.03
CA GLU A 168 1.78 7.99 -17.90
C GLU A 168 0.94 6.87 -17.27
N LEU A 169 1.59 5.80 -16.80
CA LEU A 169 0.91 4.68 -16.13
C LEU A 169 0.17 5.13 -14.88
N LYS A 170 0.79 6.00 -14.11
CA LYS A 170 0.19 6.56 -12.90
C LYS A 170 -1.01 7.46 -13.22
N GLN A 171 -0.91 8.23 -14.29
CA GLN A 171 -2.05 9.05 -14.74
C GLN A 171 -3.22 8.16 -15.18
N HIS A 172 -2.94 7.09 -15.92
CA HIS A 172 -3.95 6.12 -16.31
C HIS A 172 -4.67 5.48 -15.10
N GLU A 173 -3.94 5.09 -14.06
CA GLU A 173 -4.55 4.57 -12.82
C GLU A 173 -5.43 5.62 -12.12
N ARG A 174 -5.02 6.88 -12.12
CA ARG A 174 -5.83 7.97 -11.56
C ARG A 174 -7.14 8.17 -12.32
N ASP A 175 -7.07 8.12 -13.64
CA ASP A 175 -8.26 8.28 -14.49
C ASP A 175 -9.21 7.10 -14.31
N LEU A 176 -8.67 5.89 -14.15
CA LEU A 176 -9.47 4.71 -13.87
C LEU A 176 -10.15 4.79 -12.49
N MET A 177 -9.43 5.26 -11.46
CA MET A 177 -10.03 5.50 -10.15
C MET A 177 -11.11 6.57 -10.18
N GLU A 178 -10.91 7.64 -10.94
CA GLU A 178 -11.96 8.65 -11.14
C GLU A 178 -13.21 8.03 -11.77
N GLN A 179 -13.05 7.21 -12.80
CA GLN A 179 -14.18 6.52 -13.44
C GLN A 179 -14.90 5.59 -12.47
N ILE A 180 -14.16 4.85 -11.62
CA ILE A 180 -14.75 4.02 -10.57
C ILE A 180 -15.56 4.87 -9.59
N PHE A 181 -15.01 5.98 -9.12
CA PHE A 181 -15.70 6.85 -8.18
C PHE A 181 -16.94 7.50 -8.79
N ARG A 182 -16.89 7.92 -10.04
CA ARG A 182 -18.08 8.43 -10.75
C ARG A 182 -19.15 7.36 -10.94
N ALA A 183 -18.75 6.12 -11.23
CA ALA A 183 -19.69 5.00 -11.32
C ALA A 183 -20.37 4.74 -9.96
N ILE A 184 -19.62 4.80 -8.85
CA ILE A 184 -20.18 4.67 -7.49
C ILE A 184 -21.16 5.81 -7.16
N ILE A 185 -20.78 7.06 -7.46
CA ILE A 185 -21.64 8.24 -7.23
C ILE A 185 -22.96 8.10 -7.99
N ASN A 186 -22.88 7.69 -9.25
CA ASN A 186 -24.02 7.59 -10.17
C ASN A 186 -24.79 6.27 -10.05
N LYS A 187 -24.36 5.34 -9.18
CA LYS A 187 -24.92 3.98 -9.07
C LYS A 187 -24.84 3.18 -10.38
N ASP A 188 -23.85 3.46 -11.20
CA ASP A 188 -23.59 2.71 -12.44
C ASP A 188 -22.85 1.42 -12.13
N LYS A 189 -23.61 0.36 -11.86
CA LYS A 189 -23.12 -0.95 -11.45
C LYS A 189 -22.26 -1.61 -12.53
N GLU A 190 -22.63 -1.48 -13.78
CA GLU A 190 -21.92 -2.06 -14.92
C GLU A 190 -20.53 -1.43 -15.08
N MET A 191 -20.49 -0.11 -15.13
CA MET A 191 -19.24 0.64 -15.26
C MET A 191 -18.33 0.43 -14.06
N PHE A 192 -18.89 0.34 -12.85
CA PHE A 192 -18.14 0.03 -11.64
C PHE A 192 -17.43 -1.33 -11.74
N HIS A 193 -18.17 -2.40 -12.03
CA HIS A 193 -17.58 -3.74 -12.15
C HIS A 193 -16.53 -3.82 -13.26
N LYS A 194 -16.80 -3.22 -14.41
CA LYS A 194 -15.88 -3.16 -15.53
C LYS A 194 -14.57 -2.48 -15.13
N ASN A 195 -14.65 -1.31 -14.54
CA ASN A 195 -13.46 -0.53 -14.19
C ASN A 195 -12.69 -1.16 -13.00
N LEU A 196 -13.40 -1.71 -12.01
CA LEU A 196 -12.76 -2.44 -10.92
C LEU A 196 -12.01 -3.68 -11.43
N ALA A 197 -12.58 -4.39 -12.41
CA ALA A 197 -11.92 -5.54 -13.05
C ALA A 197 -10.69 -5.13 -13.87
N THR A 198 -10.68 -3.92 -14.42
CA THR A 198 -9.52 -3.35 -15.12
C THR A 198 -8.44 -2.94 -14.12
N LEU A 199 -8.82 -2.36 -12.99
CA LEU A 199 -7.89 -1.98 -11.93
C LEU A 199 -7.22 -3.19 -11.28
N HIS A 200 -8.00 -4.28 -11.10
CA HIS A 200 -7.55 -5.53 -10.51
C HIS A 200 -8.21 -6.73 -11.19
N SER A 201 -7.40 -7.58 -11.82
CA SER A 201 -7.91 -8.72 -12.59
C SER A 201 -8.42 -9.89 -11.72
N GLY A 202 -7.80 -10.11 -10.56
CA GLY A 202 -8.17 -11.16 -9.61
C GLY A 202 -9.44 -10.83 -8.83
N GLN A 203 -10.33 -11.81 -8.67
CA GLN A 203 -11.59 -11.59 -7.92
C GLN A 203 -11.34 -11.32 -6.43
N GLU A 204 -10.48 -12.10 -5.84
CA GLU A 204 -10.12 -12.01 -4.41
C GLU A 204 -9.48 -10.66 -4.09
N GLY A 205 -8.60 -10.18 -4.96
CA GLY A 205 -7.94 -8.91 -4.79
C GLY A 205 -8.85 -7.68 -4.96
N ARG A 206 -9.99 -7.84 -5.63
CA ARG A 206 -10.95 -6.72 -5.85
C ARG A 206 -11.52 -6.20 -4.55
N MET A 207 -11.74 -7.06 -3.57
CA MET A 207 -12.23 -6.64 -2.26
C MET A 207 -11.19 -5.81 -1.52
N THR A 208 -9.92 -6.21 -1.56
CA THR A 208 -8.82 -5.41 -1.01
C THR A 208 -8.67 -4.07 -1.75
N CYS A 209 -8.83 -4.05 -3.08
CA CYS A 209 -8.93 -2.82 -3.85
C CYS A 209 -10.07 -1.91 -3.34
N LEU A 210 -11.24 -2.49 -3.09
CA LEU A 210 -12.40 -1.74 -2.61
C LEU A 210 -12.13 -1.10 -1.23
N VAL A 211 -11.45 -1.80 -0.34
CA VAL A 211 -11.00 -1.26 0.95
C VAL A 211 -10.07 -0.06 0.75
N LEU A 212 -9.13 -0.13 -0.20
CA LEU A 212 -8.25 1.00 -0.52
C LEU A 212 -8.99 2.17 -1.15
N LEU A 213 -9.97 1.88 -2.01
CA LEU A 213 -10.83 2.90 -2.60
C LEU A 213 -11.68 3.60 -1.54
N SER A 214 -12.15 2.89 -0.51
CA SER A 214 -12.86 3.50 0.63
C SER A 214 -11.98 4.48 1.39
N LYS A 215 -10.72 4.11 1.62
CA LYS A 215 -9.73 5.01 2.23
C LYS A 215 -9.47 6.24 1.37
N GLN A 216 -9.36 6.07 0.07
CA GLN A 216 -9.17 7.19 -0.85
C GLN A 216 -10.40 8.11 -0.87
N ALA A 217 -11.61 7.56 -0.86
CA ALA A 217 -12.84 8.33 -0.77
C ALA A 217 -12.89 9.17 0.52
N TRP A 218 -12.48 8.58 1.64
CA TRP A 218 -12.37 9.29 2.91
C TRP A 218 -11.33 10.43 2.86
N LYS A 219 -10.17 10.20 2.25
CA LYS A 219 -9.13 11.23 2.05
C LYS A 219 -9.63 12.36 1.17
N LEU A 220 -10.31 12.06 0.06
CA LEU A 220 -10.91 13.08 -0.82
C LEU A 220 -11.88 14.00 -0.06
N ARG A 221 -12.59 13.46 0.92
CA ARG A 221 -13.50 14.22 1.76
C ARG A 221 -12.76 15.18 2.70
N LEU A 222 -11.73 14.71 3.39
CA LEU A 222 -11.14 15.39 4.55
C LEU A 222 -9.78 16.05 4.29
N HIS A 223 -8.99 15.55 3.34
CA HIS A 223 -7.66 16.08 3.10
C HIS A 223 -7.65 17.13 1.98
N PRO A 224 -7.43 18.41 2.29
CA PRO A 224 -7.50 19.49 1.30
C PRO A 224 -6.44 19.37 0.20
N ASN A 225 -5.33 18.75 0.49
CA ASN A 225 -4.18 18.62 -0.42
C ASN A 225 -4.17 17.31 -1.22
N ASP A 226 -5.26 16.53 -1.20
CA ASP A 226 -5.32 15.32 -2.01
C ASP A 226 -5.36 15.68 -3.50
N PRO A 227 -4.47 15.15 -4.34
CA PRO A 227 -4.35 15.56 -5.75
C PRO A 227 -5.53 15.16 -6.63
N MET A 228 -6.43 14.29 -6.16
CA MET A 228 -7.68 14.00 -6.86
C MET A 228 -8.86 14.85 -6.39
N ARG A 229 -8.68 15.61 -5.33
CA ARG A 229 -9.78 16.35 -4.71
C ARG A 229 -10.49 17.32 -5.68
N ASP A 230 -9.73 17.99 -6.51
CA ASP A 230 -10.25 18.99 -7.45
C ASP A 230 -11.01 18.37 -8.63
N ARG A 231 -10.95 17.05 -8.79
CA ARG A 231 -11.74 16.31 -9.79
C ARG A 231 -13.20 16.10 -9.36
N PHE A 232 -13.50 16.35 -8.08
CA PHE A 232 -14.82 16.12 -7.50
C PHE A 232 -15.28 17.35 -6.72
N THR A 233 -16.53 17.75 -6.94
CA THR A 233 -17.19 18.78 -6.12
C THR A 233 -17.34 18.29 -4.68
N GLU A 234 -17.58 19.20 -3.75
CA GLU A 234 -17.82 18.84 -2.35
C GLU A 234 -19.00 17.88 -2.20
N ARG A 235 -20.09 18.13 -2.93
CA ARG A 235 -21.26 17.26 -2.94
C ARG A 235 -20.94 15.86 -3.47
N GLU A 236 -20.15 15.74 -4.52
CA GLU A 236 -19.74 14.43 -5.05
C GLU A 236 -18.85 13.66 -4.07
N ARG A 237 -17.94 14.34 -3.39
CA ARG A 237 -17.10 13.73 -2.35
C ARG A 237 -17.92 13.19 -1.18
N GLU A 238 -18.92 13.96 -0.74
CA GLU A 238 -19.82 13.52 0.33
C GLU A 238 -20.68 12.33 -0.12
N LEU A 239 -21.28 12.39 -1.31
CA LEU A 239 -22.04 11.28 -1.89
C LEU A 239 -21.20 10.02 -2.04
N LEU A 240 -19.96 10.16 -2.52
CA LEU A 240 -19.02 9.06 -2.65
C LEU A 240 -18.77 8.41 -1.29
N TRP A 241 -18.45 9.21 -0.27
CA TRP A 241 -18.21 8.69 1.07
C TRP A 241 -19.42 7.97 1.65
N GLN A 242 -20.61 8.49 1.47
CA GLN A 242 -21.85 7.85 1.93
C GLN A 242 -22.02 6.43 1.38
N ARG A 243 -21.51 6.12 0.17
CA ARG A 243 -21.55 4.77 -0.39
C ARG A 243 -20.60 3.81 0.33
N PHE A 244 -19.53 4.31 0.94
CA PHE A 244 -18.57 3.49 1.65
C PHE A 244 -18.86 3.33 3.16
N VAL A 245 -19.78 4.10 3.72
CA VAL A 245 -20.06 4.09 5.17
C VAL A 245 -20.44 2.69 5.67
N HIS A 246 -21.24 1.94 4.91
CA HIS A 246 -21.63 0.59 5.31
C HIS A 246 -20.41 -0.37 5.35
N LEU A 247 -19.61 -0.40 4.29
CA LEU A 247 -18.37 -1.17 4.26
C LEU A 247 -17.43 -0.76 5.38
N ASP A 248 -17.24 0.53 5.58
CA ASP A 248 -16.39 1.04 6.66
C ASP A 248 -16.87 0.58 8.04
N GLY A 249 -18.18 0.62 8.29
CA GLY A 249 -18.77 0.11 9.53
C GLY A 249 -18.54 -1.38 9.75
N LEU A 250 -18.66 -2.20 8.72
CA LEU A 250 -18.35 -3.64 8.79
C LEU A 250 -16.88 -3.88 9.11
N LEU A 251 -15.99 -3.19 8.42
CA LEU A 251 -14.55 -3.27 8.66
C LEU A 251 -14.21 -2.84 10.10
N GLN A 252 -14.78 -1.75 10.59
CA GLN A 252 -14.58 -1.31 11.97
C GLN A 252 -15.08 -2.32 13.00
N THR A 253 -16.17 -2.99 12.74
CA THR A 253 -16.70 -4.04 13.61
C THR A 253 -15.78 -5.26 13.65
N HIS A 254 -15.21 -5.62 12.52
CA HIS A 254 -14.28 -6.75 12.41
C HIS A 254 -12.92 -6.44 13.07
N SER A 255 -12.41 -5.24 12.89
CA SER A 255 -11.09 -4.79 13.34
C SER A 255 -10.86 -4.75 14.87
N PRO A 256 -11.78 -4.27 15.72
CA PRO A 256 -11.55 -4.11 17.16
C PRO A 256 -11.16 -5.38 17.89
N GLN A 257 -11.48 -6.54 17.34
CA GLN A 257 -11.13 -7.83 17.91
C GLN A 257 -9.66 -8.20 17.69
N LEU A 258 -9.07 -7.68 16.62
CA LEU A 258 -7.72 -8.03 16.18
C LEU A 258 -6.71 -6.91 16.46
N VAL A 259 -7.15 -5.67 16.56
CA VAL A 259 -6.29 -4.49 16.69
C VAL A 259 -6.86 -3.50 17.72
N PRO A 260 -6.85 -3.82 19.03
CA PRO A 260 -7.23 -2.87 20.05
C PRO A 260 -6.34 -1.62 19.99
N GLY A 261 -6.93 -0.44 19.91
CA GLY A 261 -6.20 0.83 19.90
C GLY A 261 -5.95 1.45 18.52
N PHE A 262 -6.21 0.75 17.42
CA PHE A 262 -6.34 1.37 16.10
C PHE A 262 -7.67 2.10 15.94
N GLN A 263 -8.16 2.60 17.03
CA GLN A 263 -9.46 3.23 17.08
C GLN A 263 -9.49 4.48 16.22
N ASN A 264 -10.01 4.34 14.98
CA ASN A 264 -10.96 5.30 14.46
C ASN A 264 -10.49 6.70 14.08
N LYS A 265 -9.22 6.88 13.80
CA LYS A 265 -8.79 8.15 13.17
C LYS A 265 -8.87 8.10 11.66
N GLU A 266 -8.79 6.89 11.08
CA GLU A 266 -8.93 6.66 9.64
C GLU A 266 -9.71 5.37 9.39
N PRO A 267 -10.73 5.36 8.54
CA PRO A 267 -11.69 4.26 8.39
C PRO A 267 -11.14 2.96 7.80
N THR A 268 -9.88 2.81 7.53
CA THR A 268 -9.32 1.61 6.92
C THR A 268 -7.98 1.19 7.51
N ARG A 269 -7.84 1.30 8.82
CA ARG A 269 -6.64 0.86 9.53
C ARG A 269 -6.87 -0.48 10.20
N TYR A 270 -6.79 -1.54 9.41
CA TYR A 270 -7.01 -2.90 9.87
C TYR A 270 -5.75 -3.73 9.63
N ILE A 271 -5.32 -4.46 10.65
CA ILE A 271 -4.28 -5.46 10.53
C ILE A 271 -4.92 -6.80 10.88
N PHE A 272 -5.40 -7.52 9.90
CA PHE A 272 -6.02 -8.83 10.07
C PHE A 272 -5.90 -9.65 8.78
N ASN A 273 -6.09 -10.95 8.91
CA ASN A 273 -5.91 -11.88 7.78
C ASN A 273 -7.17 -12.00 6.93
N GLU A 274 -8.33 -12.12 7.58
CA GLU A 274 -9.59 -12.45 6.93
C GLU A 274 -10.35 -11.19 6.51
N MET A 275 -11.10 -11.30 5.44
CA MET A 275 -12.12 -10.31 5.07
C MET A 275 -13.38 -10.56 5.90
N PRO A 276 -14.15 -9.51 6.23
CA PRO A 276 -15.52 -9.71 6.68
C PRO A 276 -16.32 -10.45 5.61
N ASP A 277 -17.35 -11.18 6.03
CA ASP A 277 -18.28 -11.85 5.10
C ASP A 277 -19.10 -10.81 4.33
N PHE A 278 -18.46 -10.27 3.31
CA PHE A 278 -18.95 -9.17 2.50
C PHE A 278 -18.12 -9.07 1.23
N ASP A 279 -18.76 -9.11 0.09
CA ASP A 279 -18.07 -9.05 -1.20
C ASP A 279 -18.37 -7.77 -1.99
N VAL A 280 -17.83 -7.69 -3.20
CA VAL A 280 -18.03 -6.55 -4.11
C VAL A 280 -19.50 -6.40 -4.52
N ASN A 281 -20.25 -7.50 -4.64
CA ASN A 281 -21.67 -7.45 -5.00
C ASN A 281 -22.50 -6.94 -3.83
N ASP A 282 -22.15 -7.30 -2.59
CA ASP A 282 -22.78 -6.79 -1.38
C ASP A 282 -22.56 -5.27 -1.26
N PHE A 283 -21.36 -4.81 -1.59
CA PHE A 283 -21.08 -3.38 -1.67
C PHE A 283 -21.99 -2.68 -2.69
N VAL A 284 -22.13 -3.23 -3.89
CA VAL A 284 -22.99 -2.67 -4.93
C VAL A 284 -24.46 -2.72 -4.52
N ALA A 285 -24.90 -3.80 -3.85
CA ALA A 285 -26.26 -3.92 -3.34
C ALA A 285 -26.57 -2.86 -2.26
N SER A 286 -25.60 -2.51 -1.43
CA SER A 286 -25.75 -1.52 -0.37
C SER A 286 -25.99 -0.08 -0.87
N TRP A 287 -25.83 0.20 -2.17
CA TRP A 287 -26.09 1.54 -2.71
C TRP A 287 -27.58 1.89 -2.77
N ASP A 288 -28.45 0.89 -2.73
CA ASP A 288 -29.90 1.04 -2.84
C ASP A 288 -30.60 1.04 -1.47
N SER A 289 -29.86 0.74 -0.42
CA SER A 289 -30.29 0.86 0.98
C SER A 289 -30.06 2.27 1.50
#